data_fe3a5d06c1ded3e866936b0bd9f44eb1
#
_entry.id   fe3a5d06c1ded3e866936b0bd9f44eb1
#
_cell.length_a   1.000
_cell.length_b   1.000
_cell.length_c   1.000
_cell.angle_alpha   90.00
_cell.angle_beta   90.00
_cell.angle_gamma   90.00
#
_symmetry.space_group_name_H-M   'P 1'
#
loop_
_entity.id
_entity.type
_entity.pdbx_description
1 polymer ?
#
loop_
_entity_poly.entity_id
_entity_poly.type
_entity_poly.pdbx_seq_one_letter_code
_entity_poly.pdbx_strand_id
1 'polypeptide(L)'
;MTAPRYVSFAGHGEVSIAAPGVFTDSLATAFVVRSNPVNTQALVDKLLNAAPAGAVRYTVAGPVALCTFLSVGRCTSPTEPFGWIPYREASLWLPLIEHRPGQWPRLVLWMPYVFPDATIPLVCGREGWGFAKSLGRITLPEEGAEAPRFVCETTLFRTLSSDCEGVFAPLLTVEGGPWTPGSAWQSLEDLAADLGDALKALLRPGGLVEGVEVAVKAVESLLAGTVPVINLKQFRDAPDSERACYQALIDCPMHVDRFRGAWPMRGDWTLRVADYASHQVISDFGFAAGPDGSATVHVDFAMQIHMDFRANPGRVVWQAE
;
A
#
# COMPACT_ATOMS: atom_id res chain seq x y z
N MET A 1 -26.57 -8.38 -17.61
CA MET A 1 -27.18 -7.08 -17.27
C MET A 1 -26.09 -6.03 -17.29
N THR A 2 -26.30 -4.87 -17.93
CA THR A 2 -25.37 -3.74 -17.85
C THR A 2 -25.53 -3.08 -16.48
N ALA A 3 -24.41 -2.74 -15.81
CA ALA A 3 -24.46 -2.02 -14.55
C ALA A 3 -25.24 -0.70 -14.70
N PRO A 4 -26.00 -0.28 -13.69
CA PRO A 4 -26.69 1.01 -13.73
C PRO A 4 -25.67 2.15 -13.78
N ARG A 5 -26.10 3.28 -14.36
CA ARG A 5 -25.27 4.49 -14.38
C ARG A 5 -25.09 5.02 -12.95
N TYR A 6 -23.86 5.44 -12.60
CA TYR A 6 -23.60 6.13 -11.35
C TYR A 6 -24.38 7.45 -11.30
N VAL A 7 -25.03 7.71 -10.17
CA VAL A 7 -25.76 8.96 -9.91
C VAL A 7 -24.87 9.84 -9.05
N SER A 8 -24.30 10.89 -9.64
CA SER A 8 -23.43 11.82 -8.94
C SER A 8 -24.27 12.81 -8.11
N PHE A 9 -23.80 13.09 -6.90
CA PHE A 9 -24.30 14.13 -6.01
C PHE A 9 -23.40 15.38 -6.05
N ALA A 10 -22.74 15.63 -7.18
CA ALA A 10 -21.86 16.77 -7.37
C ALA A 10 -22.55 18.10 -6.96
N GLY A 11 -21.85 18.88 -6.13
CA GLY A 11 -22.41 20.10 -5.55
C GLY A 11 -23.31 19.89 -4.32
N HIS A 12 -23.54 18.64 -3.91
CA HIS A 12 -24.37 18.28 -2.74
C HIS A 12 -23.58 17.50 -1.68
N GLY A 13 -22.27 17.82 -1.53
CA GLY A 13 -21.42 17.20 -0.53
C GLY A 13 -20.76 15.89 -0.94
N GLU A 14 -20.83 15.52 -2.21
CA GLU A 14 -20.11 14.35 -2.73
C GLU A 14 -18.59 14.52 -2.55
N VAL A 15 -17.95 13.50 -1.99
CA VAL A 15 -16.50 13.48 -1.72
C VAL A 15 -15.77 12.39 -2.52
N SER A 16 -16.48 11.67 -3.38
CA SER A 16 -15.94 10.66 -4.30
C SER A 16 -15.77 11.25 -5.69
N ILE A 17 -14.65 10.97 -6.34
CA ILE A 17 -14.37 11.37 -7.71
C ILE A 17 -14.07 10.16 -8.58
N ALA A 18 -14.44 10.25 -9.87
CA ALA A 18 -14.23 9.16 -10.81
C ALA A 18 -12.74 8.94 -11.15
N ALA A 19 -12.41 7.67 -11.45
CA ALA A 19 -11.09 7.33 -12.00
C ALA A 19 -10.91 7.87 -13.44
N PRO A 20 -9.66 8.14 -13.88
CA PRO A 20 -8.42 7.94 -13.15
C PRO A 20 -8.18 9.01 -12.08
N GLY A 21 -7.56 8.62 -10.96
CA GLY A 21 -6.95 9.58 -10.04
C GLY A 21 -5.59 9.99 -10.55
N VAL A 22 -5.31 11.29 -10.60
CA VAL A 22 -4.02 11.87 -11.03
C VAL A 22 -3.34 12.54 -9.85
N PHE A 23 -2.09 12.16 -9.60
CA PHE A 23 -1.31 12.57 -8.44
C PHE A 23 -0.01 13.21 -8.92
N THR A 24 0.14 14.51 -8.73
CA THR A 24 1.32 15.25 -9.17
C THR A 24 2.09 15.80 -7.99
N ASP A 25 3.39 16.01 -8.21
CA ASP A 25 4.32 16.46 -7.19
C ASP A 25 4.29 15.54 -5.97
N SER A 26 4.45 14.25 -6.23
CA SER A 26 4.30 13.20 -5.23
C SER A 26 5.68 12.73 -4.77
N LEU A 27 5.92 12.82 -3.45
CA LEU A 27 7.13 12.32 -2.81
C LEU A 27 6.77 11.09 -1.95
N ALA A 28 7.17 9.92 -2.39
CA ALA A 28 7.04 8.67 -1.65
C ALA A 28 8.33 8.35 -0.92
N THR A 29 8.24 8.12 0.40
CA THR A 29 9.34 7.56 1.22
C THR A 29 9.00 6.12 1.53
N ALA A 30 9.83 5.18 1.13
CA ALA A 30 9.65 3.75 1.32
C ALA A 30 10.73 3.16 2.23
N PHE A 31 10.28 2.38 3.21
CA PHE A 31 11.10 1.65 4.17
C PHE A 31 10.86 0.16 3.99
N VAL A 32 11.89 -0.56 3.58
CA VAL A 32 11.86 -2.00 3.38
C VAL A 32 12.16 -2.70 4.69
N VAL A 33 11.27 -3.57 5.13
CA VAL A 33 11.40 -4.34 6.37
C VAL A 33 11.21 -5.83 6.14
N ARG A 34 11.77 -6.65 7.00
CA ARG A 34 11.54 -8.10 6.96
C ARG A 34 10.20 -8.44 7.60
N SER A 35 9.46 -9.31 6.94
CA SER A 35 8.22 -9.91 7.44
C SER A 35 8.35 -11.44 7.51
N ASN A 36 7.47 -12.09 8.27
CA ASN A 36 7.39 -13.54 8.30
C ASN A 36 6.44 -14.04 7.20
N PRO A 37 6.94 -14.82 6.19
CA PRO A 37 6.11 -15.29 5.09
C PRO A 37 4.91 -16.16 5.51
N VAL A 38 5.01 -16.88 6.61
CA VAL A 38 3.89 -17.71 7.12
C VAL A 38 2.76 -16.82 7.61
N ASN A 39 3.07 -15.78 8.37
CA ASN A 39 2.08 -14.83 8.90
C ASN A 39 1.45 -14.00 7.77
N THR A 40 2.28 -13.44 6.88
CA THR A 40 1.78 -12.65 5.76
C THR A 40 0.98 -13.50 4.77
N GLN A 41 1.34 -14.79 4.57
CA GLN A 41 0.51 -15.70 3.76
C GLN A 41 -0.83 -15.98 4.42
N ALA A 42 -0.86 -16.19 5.74
CA ALA A 42 -2.13 -16.36 6.47
C ALA A 42 -3.05 -15.14 6.33
N LEU A 43 -2.49 -13.92 6.36
CA LEU A 43 -3.23 -12.69 6.08
C LEU A 43 -3.79 -12.65 4.65
N VAL A 44 -2.96 -13.01 3.66
CA VAL A 44 -3.37 -13.09 2.23
C VAL A 44 -4.47 -14.14 2.05
N ASP A 45 -4.34 -15.31 2.67
CA ASP A 45 -5.32 -16.39 2.60
C ASP A 45 -6.66 -15.97 3.22
N LYS A 46 -6.62 -15.24 4.34
CA LYS A 46 -7.79 -14.73 5.04
C LYS A 46 -8.55 -13.65 4.25
N LEU A 47 -7.84 -12.75 3.55
CA LEU A 47 -8.44 -11.55 2.96
C LEU A 47 -8.56 -11.59 1.44
N LEU A 48 -7.56 -12.09 0.71
CA LEU A 48 -7.60 -12.12 -0.75
C LEU A 48 -8.03 -13.50 -1.30
N ASN A 49 -7.49 -14.58 -0.73
CA ASN A 49 -7.76 -15.93 -1.24
C ASN A 49 -9.09 -16.52 -0.74
N ALA A 50 -9.72 -15.94 0.27
CA ALA A 50 -10.96 -16.45 0.82
C ALA A 50 -12.16 -16.32 -0.13
N ALA A 51 -12.15 -15.29 -1.01
CA ALA A 51 -13.29 -14.99 -1.87
C ALA A 51 -13.33 -15.81 -3.18
N PRO A 52 -12.24 -15.95 -3.97
CA PRO A 52 -12.32 -16.46 -5.34
C PRO A 52 -12.01 -17.96 -5.47
N ALA A 53 -12.65 -18.85 -4.76
CA ALA A 53 -12.35 -20.28 -4.76
C ALA A 53 -11.93 -20.82 -6.15
N GLY A 54 -10.62 -20.95 -6.39
CA GLY A 54 -10.03 -21.54 -7.59
C GLY A 54 -9.85 -20.64 -8.82
N ALA A 55 -10.43 -19.43 -8.86
CA ALA A 55 -10.33 -18.54 -10.02
C ALA A 55 -9.00 -17.76 -10.08
N VAL A 56 -8.50 -17.36 -8.92
CA VAL A 56 -7.19 -16.70 -8.77
C VAL A 56 -6.65 -17.01 -7.38
N ARG A 57 -5.35 -17.10 -7.25
CA ARG A 57 -4.65 -17.30 -5.97
C ARG A 57 -3.47 -16.36 -5.86
N TYR A 58 -3.23 -15.86 -4.65
CA TYR A 58 -2.10 -15.01 -4.32
C TYR A 58 -1.19 -15.72 -3.33
N THR A 59 0.11 -15.68 -3.59
CA THR A 59 1.15 -16.13 -2.65
C THR A 59 2.11 -15.01 -2.37
N VAL A 60 2.65 -14.92 -1.14
CA VAL A 60 3.66 -13.91 -0.83
C VAL A 60 4.94 -14.16 -1.62
N ALA A 61 5.52 -13.09 -2.16
CA ALA A 61 6.70 -13.18 -3.01
C ALA A 61 8.00 -13.40 -2.23
N GLY A 62 7.99 -13.19 -0.91
CA GLY A 62 9.18 -13.35 -0.05
C GLY A 62 9.01 -12.72 1.33
N PRO A 63 10.07 -12.75 2.16
CA PRO A 63 10.04 -12.25 3.53
C PRO A 63 10.19 -10.72 3.61
N VAL A 64 9.51 -9.98 2.74
CA VAL A 64 9.68 -8.52 2.58
C VAL A 64 8.34 -7.82 2.62
N ALA A 65 8.30 -6.70 3.32
CA ALA A 65 7.20 -5.75 3.32
C ALA A 65 7.75 -4.32 3.17
N LEU A 66 6.90 -3.39 2.71
CA LEU A 66 7.26 -1.99 2.66
C LEU A 66 6.33 -1.19 3.57
N CYS A 67 6.91 -0.30 4.38
CA CYS A 67 6.19 0.77 5.04
C CYS A 67 6.42 2.05 4.23
N THR A 68 5.37 2.70 3.77
CA THR A 68 5.52 3.90 2.94
C THR A 68 4.82 5.09 3.55
N PHE A 69 5.43 6.27 3.35
CA PHE A 69 4.85 7.56 3.63
C PHE A 69 4.86 8.37 2.34
N LEU A 70 3.70 8.81 1.90
CA LEU A 70 3.49 9.53 0.65
C LEU A 70 3.00 10.94 0.96
N SER A 71 3.61 11.94 0.34
CA SER A 71 3.07 13.29 0.23
C SER A 71 2.66 13.54 -1.21
N VAL A 72 1.43 13.96 -1.43
CA VAL A 72 0.90 14.31 -2.75
C VAL A 72 0.65 15.81 -2.77
N GLY A 73 1.35 16.54 -3.65
CA GLY A 73 1.14 17.97 -3.81
C GLY A 73 -0.21 18.29 -4.40
N ARG A 74 -0.71 17.45 -5.33
CA ARG A 74 -2.00 17.66 -5.98
C ARG A 74 -2.64 16.34 -6.40
N CYS A 75 -3.83 16.08 -5.85
CA CYS A 75 -4.70 14.98 -6.23
C CYS A 75 -5.93 15.54 -6.97
N THR A 76 -6.23 15.03 -8.16
CA THR A 76 -7.34 15.47 -9.01
C THR A 76 -7.87 14.33 -9.87
N SER A 77 -8.99 14.57 -10.56
CA SER A 77 -9.49 13.70 -11.64
C SER A 77 -9.66 14.50 -12.91
N PRO A 78 -9.20 14.01 -14.07
CA PRO A 78 -9.40 14.66 -15.36
C PRO A 78 -10.82 14.49 -15.90
N THR A 79 -11.60 13.54 -15.36
CA THR A 79 -12.97 13.24 -15.82
C THR A 79 -14.03 14.01 -15.06
N GLU A 80 -13.69 14.57 -13.88
CA GLU A 80 -14.60 15.34 -13.05
C GLU A 80 -13.92 16.61 -12.53
N PRO A 81 -14.44 17.82 -12.82
CA PRO A 81 -13.78 19.09 -12.54
C PRO A 81 -14.02 19.58 -11.08
N PHE A 82 -13.72 18.76 -10.09
CA PHE A 82 -13.88 19.11 -8.67
C PHE A 82 -12.75 19.98 -8.08
N GLY A 83 -11.72 20.28 -8.87
CA GLY A 83 -10.51 20.94 -8.41
C GLY A 83 -9.46 19.91 -7.97
N TRP A 84 -8.68 20.26 -6.96
CA TRP A 84 -7.61 19.40 -6.44
C TRP A 84 -7.38 19.60 -4.95
N ILE A 85 -6.79 18.62 -4.31
CA ILE A 85 -6.37 18.70 -2.90
C ILE A 85 -4.95 18.14 -2.75
N PRO A 86 -4.12 18.67 -1.83
CA PRO A 86 -2.96 17.96 -1.33
C PRO A 86 -3.41 16.93 -0.29
N TYR A 87 -2.66 15.86 -0.11
CA TYR A 87 -2.86 14.94 1.00
C TYR A 87 -1.60 14.12 1.29
N ARG A 88 -1.60 13.46 2.45
CA ARG A 88 -0.56 12.51 2.84
C ARG A 88 -1.18 11.15 3.09
N GLU A 89 -0.38 10.10 2.95
CA GLU A 89 -0.82 8.73 3.15
C GLU A 89 0.32 7.90 3.75
N ALA A 90 0.01 7.06 4.72
CA ALA A 90 0.89 5.98 5.15
C ALA A 90 0.28 4.64 4.75
N SER A 91 1.12 3.67 4.36
CA SER A 91 0.65 2.34 3.97
C SER A 91 1.69 1.25 4.22
N LEU A 92 1.18 0.03 4.41
CA LEU A 92 1.99 -1.19 4.44
C LEU A 92 1.68 -2.00 3.18
N TRP A 93 2.74 -2.47 2.51
CA TRP A 93 2.64 -3.18 1.24
C TRP A 93 3.24 -4.57 1.33
N LEU A 94 2.60 -5.51 0.67
CA LEU A 94 3.11 -6.87 0.46
C LEU A 94 3.28 -7.13 -1.04
N PRO A 95 4.48 -7.53 -1.50
CA PRO A 95 4.66 -8.08 -2.83
C PRO A 95 4.11 -9.51 -2.88
N LEU A 96 3.25 -9.79 -3.86
CA LEU A 96 2.57 -11.06 -4.04
C LEU A 96 2.80 -11.60 -5.45
N ILE A 97 2.73 -12.91 -5.60
CA ILE A 97 2.62 -13.58 -6.89
C ILE A 97 1.15 -13.94 -7.11
N GLU A 98 0.60 -13.43 -8.19
CA GLU A 98 -0.74 -13.78 -8.66
C GLU A 98 -0.67 -15.01 -9.56
N HIS A 99 -1.47 -16.03 -9.26
CA HIS A 99 -1.63 -17.27 -10.04
C HIS A 99 -3.04 -17.30 -10.61
N ARG A 100 -3.15 -17.38 -11.94
CA ARG A 100 -4.42 -17.58 -12.67
C ARG A 100 -4.32 -18.80 -13.56
N PRO A 101 -5.37 -19.63 -13.66
CA PRO A 101 -5.38 -20.76 -14.58
C PRO A 101 -5.07 -20.34 -16.02
N GLY A 102 -4.12 -21.01 -16.64
CA GLY A 102 -3.73 -20.75 -18.04
C GLY A 102 -2.94 -19.46 -18.28
N GLN A 103 -2.51 -18.75 -17.23
CA GLN A 103 -1.67 -17.56 -17.34
C GLN A 103 -0.34 -17.75 -16.59
N TRP A 104 0.69 -17.04 -17.04
CA TRP A 104 1.96 -17.00 -16.30
C TRP A 104 1.78 -16.24 -14.98
N PRO A 105 2.42 -16.69 -13.90
CA PRO A 105 2.46 -15.95 -12.66
C PRO A 105 2.99 -14.53 -12.86
N ARG A 106 2.39 -13.54 -12.15
CA ARG A 106 2.87 -12.16 -12.21
C ARG A 106 3.04 -11.59 -10.82
N LEU A 107 4.00 -10.68 -10.66
CA LEU A 107 4.15 -9.88 -9.47
C LEU A 107 3.02 -8.85 -9.41
N VAL A 108 2.38 -8.74 -8.24
CA VAL A 108 1.43 -7.69 -7.90
C VAL A 108 1.73 -7.16 -6.50
N LEU A 109 1.32 -5.94 -6.22
CA LEU A 109 1.40 -5.38 -4.88
C LEU A 109 0.02 -5.35 -4.25
N TRP A 110 -0.02 -5.52 -2.94
CA TRP A 110 -1.23 -5.39 -2.13
C TRP A 110 -0.97 -4.54 -0.90
N MET A 111 -1.93 -3.69 -0.56
CA MET A 111 -1.89 -2.82 0.62
C MET A 111 -2.95 -3.25 1.63
N PRO A 112 -2.64 -4.12 2.61
CA PRO A 112 -3.59 -4.49 3.67
C PRO A 112 -3.94 -3.33 4.61
N TYR A 113 -3.05 -2.34 4.74
CA TYR A 113 -3.20 -1.18 5.62
C TYR A 113 -2.87 0.10 4.87
N VAL A 114 -3.83 1.04 4.81
CA VAL A 114 -3.68 2.33 4.11
C VAL A 114 -4.38 3.43 4.90
N PHE A 115 -3.68 4.53 5.13
CA PHE A 115 -4.13 5.64 5.99
C PHE A 115 -3.91 6.99 5.32
N PRO A 116 -4.85 7.48 4.48
CA PRO A 116 -4.81 8.85 4.00
C PRO A 116 -5.27 9.82 5.10
N ASP A 117 -4.79 11.07 5.06
CA ASP A 117 -5.17 12.14 5.96
C ASP A 117 -6.31 13.03 5.43
N ALA A 118 -6.91 12.64 4.30
CA ALA A 118 -8.01 13.38 3.67
C ALA A 118 -9.16 12.46 3.24
N THR A 119 -10.37 13.00 3.25
CA THR A 119 -11.59 12.24 2.99
C THR A 119 -11.72 11.80 1.54
N ILE A 120 -11.38 12.67 0.56
CA ILE A 120 -11.50 12.35 -0.86
C ILE A 120 -10.67 11.11 -1.25
N PRO A 121 -9.34 11.03 -0.98
CA PRO A 121 -8.56 9.83 -1.30
C PRO A 121 -8.99 8.61 -0.48
N LEU A 122 -9.59 8.79 0.71
CA LEU A 122 -10.16 7.70 1.48
C LEU A 122 -11.37 7.10 0.75
N VAL A 123 -12.37 7.93 0.44
CA VAL A 123 -13.64 7.47 -0.16
C VAL A 123 -13.40 6.95 -1.58
N CYS A 124 -12.70 7.71 -2.44
CA CYS A 124 -12.38 7.27 -3.81
C CYS A 124 -11.60 5.95 -3.82
N GLY A 125 -10.62 5.81 -2.90
CA GLY A 125 -9.82 4.60 -2.80
C GLY A 125 -10.68 3.38 -2.45
N ARG A 126 -11.60 3.51 -1.50
CA ARG A 126 -12.49 2.42 -1.08
C ARG A 126 -13.55 2.11 -2.15
N GLU A 127 -14.24 3.15 -2.63
CA GLU A 127 -15.36 2.98 -3.57
C GLU A 127 -14.90 2.68 -4.99
N GLY A 128 -13.84 3.35 -5.47
CA GLY A 128 -13.33 3.16 -6.83
C GLY A 128 -12.55 1.84 -6.97
N TRP A 129 -11.55 1.64 -6.12
CA TRP A 129 -10.55 0.58 -6.31
C TRP A 129 -10.53 -0.51 -5.22
N GLY A 130 -11.26 -0.34 -4.11
CA GLY A 130 -11.32 -1.33 -3.04
C GLY A 130 -10.12 -1.34 -2.08
N PHE A 131 -9.36 -0.25 -2.00
CA PHE A 131 -8.30 -0.13 -1.00
C PHE A 131 -8.87 -0.18 0.42
N ALA A 132 -8.22 -0.92 1.31
CA ALA A 132 -8.62 -1.05 2.73
C ALA A 132 -8.23 0.20 3.53
N LYS A 133 -8.78 1.38 3.15
CA LYS A 133 -8.41 2.67 3.74
C LYS A 133 -9.15 2.98 5.02
N SER A 134 -8.41 3.49 6.01
CA SER A 134 -8.91 4.13 7.23
C SER A 134 -8.34 5.55 7.31
N LEU A 135 -9.06 6.48 7.94
CA LEU A 135 -8.57 7.85 8.08
C LEU A 135 -7.36 7.88 9.04
N GLY A 136 -6.30 8.58 8.63
CA GLY A 136 -5.10 8.80 9.41
C GLY A 136 -4.81 10.28 9.65
N ARG A 137 -3.80 10.55 10.48
CA ARG A 137 -3.05 11.79 10.55
C ARG A 137 -1.60 11.46 10.29
N ILE A 138 -1.03 12.06 9.26
CA ILE A 138 0.32 11.73 8.81
C ILE A 138 1.25 12.90 9.10
N THR A 139 2.27 12.63 9.92
CA THR A 139 3.36 13.57 10.17
C THR A 139 4.57 13.13 9.37
N LEU A 140 5.12 14.03 8.57
CA LEU A 140 6.37 13.86 7.83
C LEU A 140 7.42 14.79 8.45
N PRO A 141 8.69 14.39 8.49
CA PRO A 141 9.78 15.27 8.97
C PRO A 141 9.96 16.45 8.01
N GLU A 142 10.46 17.56 8.54
CA GLU A 142 10.98 18.65 7.73
C GLU A 142 12.27 18.25 7.02
N GLU A 143 12.51 18.84 5.86
CA GLU A 143 13.74 18.61 5.11
C GLU A 143 14.95 19.05 5.95
N GLY A 144 15.98 18.19 6.04
CA GLY A 144 17.17 18.46 6.83
C GLY A 144 17.03 18.25 8.35
N ALA A 145 15.93 17.65 8.82
CA ALA A 145 15.77 17.31 10.24
C ALA A 145 16.92 16.40 10.72
N GLU A 146 17.53 16.74 11.86
CA GLU A 146 18.61 15.94 12.48
C GLU A 146 18.11 14.56 12.95
N ALA A 147 16.86 14.50 13.43
CA ALA A 147 16.18 13.28 13.87
C ALA A 147 14.83 13.15 13.14
N PRO A 148 14.84 12.76 11.87
CA PRO A 148 13.63 12.67 11.07
C PRO A 148 12.69 11.60 11.61
N ARG A 149 11.41 11.94 11.72
CA ARG A 149 10.38 11.07 12.27
C ARG A 149 9.13 11.11 11.40
N PHE A 150 8.70 9.95 10.93
CA PHE A 150 7.47 9.72 10.19
C PHE A 150 6.46 9.08 11.12
N VAL A 151 5.24 9.62 11.22
CA VAL A 151 4.22 9.09 12.13
C VAL A 151 2.90 8.93 11.38
N CYS A 152 2.28 7.77 11.56
CA CYS A 152 0.89 7.51 11.18
C CYS A 152 0.07 7.28 12.44
N GLU A 153 -0.88 8.20 12.70
CA GLU A 153 -1.90 8.05 13.72
C GLU A 153 -3.23 7.67 13.06
N THR A 154 -4.04 6.86 13.76
CA THR A 154 -5.39 6.49 13.33
C THR A 154 -6.26 6.15 14.53
N THR A 155 -7.55 5.88 14.32
CA THR A 155 -8.44 5.39 15.40
C THR A 155 -8.12 3.93 15.71
N LEU A 156 -7.78 3.66 16.97
CA LEU A 156 -7.30 2.40 17.46
C LEU A 156 -8.15 1.91 18.64
N PHE A 157 -8.37 0.59 18.70
CA PHE A 157 -9.06 -0.07 19.79
C PHE A 157 -8.14 -1.11 20.42
N ARG A 158 -7.96 -1.06 21.75
CA ARG A 158 -7.13 -2.02 22.48
C ARG A 158 -7.75 -3.42 22.53
N THR A 159 -9.08 -3.45 22.58
CA THR A 159 -9.87 -4.70 22.53
C THR A 159 -11.02 -4.52 21.54
N LEU A 160 -11.50 -5.61 20.96
CA LEU A 160 -12.70 -5.61 20.12
C LEU A 160 -13.91 -5.95 20.97
N SER A 161 -14.32 -5.01 21.81
CA SER A 161 -15.49 -5.14 22.70
C SER A 161 -16.31 -3.84 22.69
N SER A 162 -17.60 -3.93 23.05
CA SER A 162 -18.54 -2.81 23.00
C SER A 162 -18.24 -1.69 23.99
N ASP A 163 -17.46 -1.97 25.02
CA ASP A 163 -17.05 -1.09 26.11
C ASP A 163 -15.63 -0.50 25.91
N CYS A 164 -14.96 -0.84 24.81
CA CYS A 164 -13.66 -0.28 24.49
C CYS A 164 -13.81 1.02 23.72
N GLU A 165 -13.42 2.14 24.33
CA GLU A 165 -13.35 3.44 23.64
C GLU A 165 -12.19 3.45 22.64
N GLY A 166 -12.46 3.94 21.41
CA GLY A 166 -11.46 4.16 20.39
C GLY A 166 -10.59 5.38 20.70
N VAL A 167 -9.28 5.23 20.56
CA VAL A 167 -8.31 6.31 20.74
C VAL A 167 -7.68 6.68 19.40
N PHE A 168 -7.42 7.97 19.19
CA PHE A 168 -6.65 8.41 18.03
C PHE A 168 -5.17 8.54 18.45
N ALA A 169 -4.33 7.61 17.98
CA ALA A 169 -2.96 7.47 18.48
C ALA A 169 -2.00 6.95 17.40
N PRO A 170 -0.67 7.05 17.61
CA PRO A 170 0.33 6.49 16.71
C PRO A 170 0.20 4.96 16.59
N LEU A 171 0.05 4.48 15.35
CA LEU A 171 0.13 3.06 14.98
C LEU A 171 1.51 2.70 14.44
N LEU A 172 2.01 3.52 13.48
CA LEU A 172 3.30 3.34 12.83
C LEU A 172 4.16 4.56 13.10
N THR A 173 5.40 4.34 13.51
CA THR A 173 6.41 5.38 13.62
C THR A 173 7.69 4.88 12.98
N VAL A 174 8.24 5.63 12.02
CA VAL A 174 9.59 5.39 11.50
C VAL A 174 10.48 6.52 11.96
N GLU A 175 11.59 6.17 12.57
CA GLU A 175 12.57 7.13 13.06
C GLU A 175 13.99 6.62 12.79
N GLY A 176 14.91 7.55 12.61
CA GLY A 176 16.29 7.23 12.33
C GLY A 176 17.10 8.48 12.10
N GLY A 177 18.31 8.35 11.64
CA GLY A 177 19.13 9.46 11.25
C GLY A 177 20.59 9.41 11.72
N PRO A 178 21.39 10.42 11.41
CA PRO A 178 21.01 11.56 10.53
C PRO A 178 20.71 11.10 9.10
N TRP A 179 19.72 11.70 8.49
CA TRP A 179 19.37 11.41 7.10
C TRP A 179 20.32 12.14 6.15
N THR A 180 21.06 11.35 5.36
CA THR A 180 21.83 11.86 4.23
C THR A 180 21.28 11.22 2.94
N PRO A 181 20.84 12.03 1.96
CA PRO A 181 20.49 11.47 0.66
C PRO A 181 21.72 10.84 0.02
N GLY A 182 21.54 9.65 -0.57
CA GLY A 182 22.55 9.02 -1.41
C GLY A 182 22.60 9.69 -2.80
N SER A 183 23.42 9.14 -3.70
CA SER A 183 23.43 9.56 -5.10
C SER A 183 22.06 9.31 -5.73
N ALA A 184 21.51 10.32 -6.40
CA ALA A 184 20.19 10.22 -7.03
C ALA A 184 20.23 9.30 -8.26
N TRP A 185 19.19 8.47 -8.39
CA TRP A 185 18.84 7.82 -9.65
C TRP A 185 18.09 8.81 -10.54
N GLN A 186 18.57 8.99 -11.76
CA GLN A 186 18.01 9.98 -12.68
C GLN A 186 16.96 9.40 -13.62
N SER A 187 16.90 8.07 -13.73
CA SER A 187 15.94 7.34 -14.57
C SER A 187 15.30 6.17 -13.83
N LEU A 188 14.16 5.68 -14.34
CA LEU A 188 13.55 4.44 -13.85
C LEU A 188 14.44 3.23 -14.12
N GLU A 189 15.25 3.27 -15.17
CA GLU A 189 16.22 2.23 -15.53
C GLU A 189 17.31 2.09 -14.46
N ASP A 190 17.88 3.23 -14.01
CA ASP A 190 18.90 3.25 -12.93
C ASP A 190 18.31 2.70 -11.63
N LEU A 191 17.11 3.19 -11.25
CA LEU A 191 16.40 2.73 -10.06
C LEU A 191 16.08 1.23 -10.15
N ALA A 192 15.60 0.76 -11.31
CA ALA A 192 15.24 -0.63 -11.51
C ALA A 192 16.44 -1.57 -11.43
N ALA A 193 17.60 -1.16 -11.98
CA ALA A 193 18.82 -1.95 -11.92
C ALA A 193 19.28 -2.16 -10.48
N ASP A 194 19.38 -1.09 -9.69
CA ASP A 194 19.83 -1.14 -8.30
C ASP A 194 18.82 -1.87 -7.39
N LEU A 195 17.50 -1.62 -7.56
CA LEU A 195 16.46 -2.33 -6.81
C LEU A 195 16.42 -3.82 -7.18
N GLY A 196 16.63 -4.17 -8.45
CA GLY A 196 16.69 -5.56 -8.89
C GLY A 196 17.78 -6.35 -8.17
N ASP A 197 18.96 -5.76 -7.96
CA ASP A 197 20.04 -6.39 -7.23
C ASP A 197 19.80 -6.42 -5.71
N ALA A 198 19.22 -5.37 -5.15
CA ALA A 198 18.81 -5.35 -3.74
C ALA A 198 17.72 -6.40 -3.46
N LEU A 199 16.70 -6.53 -4.32
CA LEU A 199 15.65 -7.55 -4.21
C LEU A 199 16.21 -8.96 -4.34
N LYS A 200 17.13 -9.22 -5.28
CA LYS A 200 17.83 -10.50 -5.39
C LYS A 200 18.60 -10.84 -4.11
N ALA A 201 19.23 -9.87 -3.48
CA ALA A 201 19.96 -10.06 -2.23
C ALA A 201 19.01 -10.35 -1.04
N LEU A 202 17.87 -9.66 -0.95
CA LEU A 202 16.85 -9.85 0.08
C LEU A 202 16.07 -11.18 -0.06
N LEU A 203 15.87 -11.66 -1.28
CA LEU A 203 15.15 -12.91 -1.58
C LEU A 203 16.03 -14.16 -1.45
N ARG A 204 17.33 -14.02 -1.26
CA ARG A 204 18.33 -15.11 -1.28
C ARG A 204 18.42 -16.10 -0.09
N PRO A 205 17.84 -15.97 1.10
CA PRO A 205 17.92 -17.07 2.06
C PRO A 205 16.84 -18.12 1.78
N GLY A 206 17.21 -19.19 1.03
CA GLY A 206 16.37 -20.36 0.82
C GLY A 206 16.20 -20.85 -0.61
N GLY A 207 16.82 -20.19 -1.58
CA GLY A 207 17.10 -20.76 -2.91
C GLY A 207 15.89 -21.24 -3.68
N LEU A 208 15.10 -20.37 -4.28
CA LEU A 208 14.20 -20.79 -5.34
C LEU A 208 14.41 -19.91 -6.57
N VAL A 209 14.40 -20.55 -7.73
CA VAL A 209 14.38 -19.94 -9.07
C VAL A 209 13.27 -18.87 -9.17
N GLU A 210 12.16 -19.06 -8.47
CA GLU A 210 11.03 -18.15 -8.35
C GLU A 210 11.42 -16.74 -7.82
N GLY A 211 12.38 -16.64 -6.89
CA GLY A 211 12.81 -15.35 -6.35
C GLY A 211 13.53 -14.47 -7.37
N VAL A 212 14.28 -15.07 -8.30
CA VAL A 212 14.95 -14.34 -9.39
C VAL A 212 13.93 -13.87 -10.43
N GLU A 213 12.94 -14.70 -10.77
CA GLU A 213 11.88 -14.32 -11.69
C GLU A 213 11.01 -13.18 -11.14
N VAL A 214 10.74 -13.18 -9.84
CA VAL A 214 10.02 -12.09 -9.15
C VAL A 214 10.80 -10.78 -9.24
N ALA A 215 12.09 -10.80 -8.98
CA ALA A 215 12.93 -9.62 -9.08
C ALA A 215 13.00 -9.07 -10.52
N VAL A 216 13.12 -9.95 -11.52
CA VAL A 216 13.10 -9.56 -12.93
C VAL A 216 11.76 -8.91 -13.31
N LYS A 217 10.63 -9.49 -12.89
CA LYS A 217 9.30 -8.96 -13.18
C LYS A 217 9.02 -7.63 -12.45
N ALA A 218 9.56 -7.45 -11.24
CA ALA A 218 9.48 -6.18 -10.53
C ALA A 218 10.21 -5.06 -11.31
N VAL A 219 11.41 -5.37 -11.80
CA VAL A 219 12.19 -4.46 -12.65
C VAL A 219 11.46 -4.17 -13.97
N GLU A 220 10.93 -5.19 -14.64
CA GLU A 220 10.15 -5.02 -15.87
C GLU A 220 8.91 -4.11 -15.66
N SER A 221 8.19 -4.29 -14.53
CA SER A 221 7.04 -3.45 -14.18
C SER A 221 7.44 -2.00 -13.92
N LEU A 222 8.54 -1.77 -13.23
CA LEU A 222 9.09 -0.43 -13.00
C LEU A 222 9.53 0.22 -14.31
N LEU A 223 10.22 -0.51 -15.17
CA LEU A 223 10.64 -0.03 -16.50
C LEU A 223 9.45 0.27 -17.41
N ALA A 224 8.37 -0.49 -17.30
CA ALA A 224 7.11 -0.21 -17.99
C ALA A 224 6.35 0.98 -17.35
N GLY A 225 6.85 1.55 -16.26
CA GLY A 225 6.19 2.63 -15.51
C GLY A 225 4.84 2.23 -14.93
N THR A 226 4.58 0.92 -14.76
CA THR A 226 3.29 0.43 -14.27
C THR A 226 3.46 -0.50 -13.08
N VAL A 227 2.82 -0.15 -11.98
CA VAL A 227 2.79 -0.95 -10.75
C VAL A 227 1.42 -1.62 -10.63
N PRO A 228 1.31 -2.94 -10.79
CA PRO A 228 0.05 -3.65 -10.62
C PRO A 228 -0.31 -3.75 -9.14
N VAL A 229 -1.48 -3.24 -8.77
CA VAL A 229 -1.98 -3.29 -7.39
C VAL A 229 -3.30 -4.03 -7.36
N ILE A 230 -3.43 -5.02 -6.47
CA ILE A 230 -4.64 -5.82 -6.29
C ILE A 230 -5.37 -5.45 -5.01
N ASN A 231 -6.69 -5.38 -5.05
CA ASN A 231 -7.50 -5.08 -3.88
C ASN A 231 -8.79 -5.92 -3.85
N LEU A 232 -9.27 -6.20 -2.64
CA LEU A 232 -10.61 -6.74 -2.44
C LEU A 232 -11.58 -5.57 -2.26
N LYS A 233 -12.39 -5.29 -3.28
CA LYS A 233 -13.47 -4.32 -3.22
C LYS A 233 -14.75 -5.01 -2.77
N GLN A 234 -15.33 -4.54 -1.66
CA GLN A 234 -16.60 -5.07 -1.16
C GLN A 234 -17.40 -4.02 -0.40
N PHE A 235 -18.71 -4.14 -0.48
CA PHE A 235 -19.67 -3.32 0.26
C PHE A 235 -20.65 -4.23 1.02
N ARG A 236 -20.95 -3.85 2.27
CA ARG A 236 -21.94 -4.57 3.07
C ARG A 236 -23.32 -4.44 2.44
N ASP A 237 -24.09 -5.52 2.47
CA ASP A 237 -25.49 -5.48 2.10
C ASP A 237 -26.29 -4.73 3.17
N ALA A 238 -27.24 -3.89 2.73
CA ALA A 238 -28.03 -3.08 3.66
C ALA A 238 -29.03 -3.91 4.48
N PRO A 239 -29.77 -4.88 3.89
CA PRO A 239 -30.65 -5.77 4.64
C PRO A 239 -29.92 -6.77 5.53
N ASP A 240 -28.73 -7.23 5.13
CA ASP A 240 -27.94 -8.24 5.85
C ASP A 240 -26.47 -7.84 5.86
N SER A 241 -26.07 -7.11 6.89
CA SER A 241 -24.73 -6.56 7.01
C SER A 241 -23.61 -7.59 7.21
N GLU A 242 -23.92 -8.86 7.40
CA GLU A 242 -22.95 -9.96 7.42
C GLU A 242 -22.56 -10.39 6.00
N ARG A 243 -23.36 -10.01 5.00
CA ARG A 243 -23.12 -10.26 3.57
C ARG A 243 -22.54 -9.04 2.86
N ALA A 244 -22.03 -9.27 1.66
CA ALA A 244 -21.64 -8.24 0.73
C ALA A 244 -22.64 -8.15 -0.42
N CYS A 245 -23.18 -6.95 -0.71
CA CYS A 245 -23.97 -6.70 -1.91
C CYS A 245 -23.09 -6.57 -3.17
N TYR A 246 -21.81 -6.35 -3.01
CA TYR A 246 -20.79 -6.38 -4.05
C TYR A 246 -19.50 -6.89 -3.46
N GLN A 247 -18.84 -7.84 -4.14
CA GLN A 247 -17.51 -8.33 -3.77
C GLN A 247 -16.74 -8.71 -5.03
N ALA A 248 -15.56 -8.10 -5.21
CA ALA A 248 -14.70 -8.35 -6.37
C ALA A 248 -13.23 -8.14 -6.04
N LEU A 249 -12.36 -8.86 -6.72
CA LEU A 249 -10.93 -8.55 -6.78
C LEU A 249 -10.69 -7.59 -7.93
N ILE A 250 -10.08 -6.45 -7.62
CA ILE A 250 -9.83 -5.35 -8.56
C ILE A 250 -8.33 -5.20 -8.76
N ASP A 251 -7.88 -5.30 -10.00
CA ASP A 251 -6.56 -4.90 -10.43
C ASP A 251 -6.57 -3.40 -10.74
N CYS A 252 -5.88 -2.61 -9.93
CA CYS A 252 -5.73 -1.17 -10.06
C CYS A 252 -4.29 -0.86 -10.51
N PRO A 253 -3.99 -0.78 -11.82
CA PRO A 253 -2.65 -0.46 -12.26
C PRO A 253 -2.34 1.02 -12.00
N MET A 254 -1.31 1.25 -11.19
CA MET A 254 -0.73 2.57 -11.01
C MET A 254 0.33 2.82 -12.09
N HIS A 255 0.24 3.95 -12.77
CA HIS A 255 1.17 4.31 -13.83
C HIS A 255 1.98 5.54 -13.45
N VAL A 256 3.31 5.46 -13.59
CA VAL A 256 4.21 6.58 -13.41
C VAL A 256 4.18 7.43 -14.68
N ASP A 257 3.58 8.61 -14.60
CA ASP A 257 3.48 9.54 -15.74
C ASP A 257 4.77 10.35 -15.93
N ARG A 258 5.44 10.65 -14.82
CA ARG A 258 6.70 11.38 -14.81
C ARG A 258 7.55 10.96 -13.63
N PHE A 259 8.71 10.38 -13.90
CA PHE A 259 9.76 10.18 -12.91
C PHE A 259 10.57 11.49 -12.78
N ARG A 260 10.72 11.99 -11.56
CA ARG A 260 11.44 13.24 -11.26
C ARG A 260 12.79 12.97 -10.60
N GLY A 261 13.00 11.76 -10.10
CA GLY A 261 14.21 11.27 -9.45
C GLY A 261 13.88 10.41 -8.24
N ALA A 262 14.88 9.65 -7.82
CA ALA A 262 14.81 8.90 -6.59
C ALA A 262 16.21 8.85 -5.96
N TRP A 263 16.27 8.57 -4.65
CA TRP A 263 17.55 8.47 -3.93
C TRP A 263 17.41 7.58 -2.71
N PRO A 264 18.46 6.77 -2.41
CA PRO A 264 18.50 6.02 -1.18
C PRO A 264 18.67 6.95 0.02
N MET A 265 18.01 6.63 1.11
CA MET A 265 18.14 7.31 2.39
C MET A 265 19.11 6.52 3.26
N ARG A 266 20.33 7.03 3.42
CA ARG A 266 21.33 6.42 4.28
C ARG A 266 21.05 6.74 5.74
N GLY A 267 21.42 5.84 6.64
CA GLY A 267 21.22 5.95 8.08
C GLY A 267 20.58 4.68 8.64
N ASP A 268 20.60 4.57 9.97
CA ASP A 268 19.92 3.49 10.68
C ASP A 268 18.46 3.89 10.92
N TRP A 269 17.54 3.17 10.32
CA TRP A 269 16.12 3.40 10.44
C TRP A 269 15.44 2.27 11.19
N THR A 270 14.45 2.62 12.01
CA THR A 270 13.61 1.65 12.71
C THR A 270 12.15 1.97 12.49
N LEU A 271 11.34 0.93 12.28
CA LEU A 271 9.87 0.99 12.29
C LEU A 271 9.37 0.49 13.64
N ARG A 272 8.67 1.34 14.38
CA ARG A 272 7.91 0.95 15.56
C ARG A 272 6.44 0.78 15.20
N VAL A 273 5.86 -0.34 15.64
CA VAL A 273 4.44 -0.68 15.46
C VAL A 273 3.81 -0.82 16.84
N ALA A 274 2.72 -0.06 17.09
CA ALA A 274 1.98 -0.17 18.34
C ALA A 274 1.03 -1.39 18.33
N ASP A 275 0.82 -1.99 19.51
CA ASP A 275 -0.08 -3.14 19.69
C ASP A 275 -1.52 -2.69 19.95
N TYR A 276 -2.41 -3.01 19.01
CA TYR A 276 -3.85 -2.76 19.10
C TYR A 276 -4.65 -3.87 18.42
N ALA A 277 -5.71 -4.33 19.05
CA ALA A 277 -6.54 -5.40 18.53
C ALA A 277 -7.22 -5.05 17.19
N SER A 278 -7.50 -3.76 16.96
CA SER A 278 -8.11 -3.27 15.71
C SER A 278 -7.17 -3.27 14.51
N HIS A 279 -5.86 -3.31 14.74
CA HIS A 279 -4.84 -3.27 13.68
C HIS A 279 -3.73 -4.26 14.03
N GLN A 280 -3.94 -5.51 13.65
CA GLN A 280 -3.09 -6.65 14.01
C GLN A 280 -1.77 -6.69 13.21
N VAL A 281 -1.17 -5.53 12.92
CA VAL A 281 0.04 -5.41 12.09
C VAL A 281 1.17 -6.29 12.59
N ILE A 282 1.39 -6.35 13.92
CA ILE A 282 2.48 -7.13 14.52
C ILE A 282 2.32 -8.62 14.20
N SER A 283 1.13 -9.17 14.43
CA SER A 283 0.85 -10.58 14.14
C SER A 283 0.75 -10.86 12.65
N ASP A 284 0.14 -9.96 11.86
CA ASP A 284 -0.06 -10.14 10.42
C ASP A 284 1.26 -10.16 9.64
N PHE A 285 2.25 -9.37 10.08
CA PHE A 285 3.58 -9.34 9.47
C PHE A 285 4.60 -10.23 10.19
N GLY A 286 4.21 -10.82 11.35
CA GLY A 286 5.06 -11.70 12.14
C GLY A 286 6.24 -10.96 12.76
N PHE A 287 6.05 -9.72 13.17
CA PHE A 287 7.06 -8.95 13.89
C PHE A 287 7.22 -9.45 15.33
N ALA A 288 8.43 -9.39 15.85
CA ALA A 288 8.68 -9.76 17.23
C ALA A 288 8.15 -8.67 18.17
N ALA A 289 7.19 -9.03 19.03
CA ALA A 289 6.67 -8.13 20.05
C ALA A 289 7.68 -7.96 21.20
N GLY A 290 7.85 -6.72 21.62
CA GLY A 290 8.60 -6.36 22.82
C GLY A 290 7.79 -6.56 24.12
N PRO A 291 8.37 -6.26 25.29
CA PRO A 291 7.71 -6.43 26.59
C PRO A 291 6.45 -5.57 26.77
N ASP A 292 6.34 -4.46 26.06
CA ASP A 292 5.19 -3.55 26.06
C ASP A 292 4.13 -3.91 24.99
N GLY A 293 4.29 -5.05 24.30
CA GLY A 293 3.45 -5.51 23.20
C GLY A 293 3.79 -4.86 21.85
N SER A 294 4.43 -3.69 21.83
CA SER A 294 4.83 -3.04 20.57
C SER A 294 5.97 -3.81 19.89
N ALA A 295 6.13 -3.63 18.58
CA ALA A 295 7.27 -4.16 17.85
C ALA A 295 8.20 -3.03 17.40
N THR A 296 9.52 -3.30 17.44
CA THR A 296 10.55 -2.45 16.82
C THR A 296 11.28 -3.28 15.77
N VAL A 297 11.22 -2.84 14.53
CA VAL A 297 11.71 -3.56 13.36
C VAL A 297 12.82 -2.75 12.70
N HIS A 298 13.96 -3.38 12.43
CA HIS A 298 15.03 -2.77 11.65
C HIS A 298 14.58 -2.57 10.20
N VAL A 299 14.93 -1.43 9.62
CA VAL A 299 14.71 -1.13 8.20
C VAL A 299 15.95 -1.54 7.41
N ASP A 300 15.80 -2.54 6.55
CA ASP A 300 16.92 -3.05 5.74
C ASP A 300 17.36 -2.04 4.64
N PHE A 301 16.40 -1.26 4.12
CA PHE A 301 16.66 -0.26 3.08
C PHE A 301 15.59 0.83 3.11
N ALA A 302 16.00 2.07 2.85
CA ALA A 302 15.09 3.21 2.75
C ALA A 302 15.40 4.05 1.50
N MET A 303 14.36 4.57 0.86
CA MET A 303 14.48 5.42 -0.32
C MET A 303 13.36 6.44 -0.42
N GLN A 304 13.63 7.50 -1.17
CA GLN A 304 12.60 8.44 -1.62
C GLN A 304 12.48 8.40 -3.14
N ILE A 305 11.25 8.57 -3.62
CA ILE A 305 10.92 8.65 -5.05
C ILE A 305 10.04 9.87 -5.25
N HIS A 306 10.46 10.78 -6.12
CA HIS A 306 9.67 11.93 -6.55
C HIS A 306 9.11 11.65 -7.96
N MET A 307 7.79 11.68 -8.07
CA MET A 307 7.10 11.29 -9.31
C MET A 307 5.72 11.93 -9.43
N ASP A 308 5.21 11.97 -10.67
CA ASP A 308 3.79 12.10 -10.96
C ASP A 308 3.27 10.73 -11.39
N PHE A 309 2.11 10.34 -10.87
CA PHE A 309 1.51 9.04 -11.20
C PHE A 309 -0.01 9.14 -11.28
N ARG A 310 -0.64 8.11 -11.83
CA ARG A 310 -2.09 7.97 -11.83
C ARG A 310 -2.51 6.57 -11.43
N ALA A 311 -3.65 6.49 -10.73
CA ALA A 311 -4.39 5.27 -10.52
C ALA A 311 -5.44 5.13 -11.63
N ASN A 312 -5.21 4.20 -12.55
CA ASN A 312 -6.12 3.97 -13.68
C ASN A 312 -7.44 3.33 -13.22
N PRO A 313 -8.50 3.35 -14.05
CA PRO A 313 -9.71 2.59 -13.77
C PRO A 313 -9.39 1.13 -13.48
N GLY A 314 -9.97 0.60 -12.41
CA GLY A 314 -9.74 -0.78 -11.98
C GLY A 314 -10.33 -1.80 -12.97
N ARG A 315 -9.67 -2.94 -13.10
CA ARG A 315 -10.16 -4.09 -13.87
C ARG A 315 -10.62 -5.17 -12.91
N VAL A 316 -11.83 -5.70 -13.15
CA VAL A 316 -12.34 -6.83 -12.37
C VAL A 316 -11.55 -8.08 -12.74
N VAL A 317 -10.89 -8.67 -11.75
CA VAL A 317 -10.15 -9.94 -11.87
C VAL A 317 -11.08 -11.12 -11.59
N TRP A 318 -11.92 -10.96 -10.59
CA TRP A 318 -12.94 -11.89 -10.13
C TRP A 318 -14.06 -11.10 -9.46
N GLN A 319 -15.28 -11.59 -9.57
CA GLN A 319 -16.44 -11.03 -8.89
C GLN A 319 -17.34 -12.17 -8.40
N ALA A 320 -17.87 -12.04 -7.19
CA ALA A 320 -18.89 -12.92 -6.67
C ALA A 320 -20.17 -12.82 -7.51
N GLU A 321 -20.84 -13.97 -7.70
CA GLU A 321 -22.12 -14.06 -8.41
C GLU A 321 -23.30 -13.47 -7.63
#